data_13a4be472b2a2e508a9de9a7d10d4a45
#
_entry.id   13a4be472b2a2e508a9de9a7d10d4a45
#
_cell.length_a   1.000
_cell.length_b   1.000
_cell.length_c   1.000
_cell.angle_alpha   90.00
_cell.angle_beta   90.00
_cell.angle_gamma   90.00
#
_symmetry.space_group_name_H-M   'P 1'
#
loop_
_entity.id
_entity.type
_entity.pdbx_description
1 polymer ?
#
loop_
_entity_poly.entity_id
_entity_poly.type
_entity_poly.pdbx_seq_one_letter_code
_entity_poly.pdbx_strand_id
1 'polypeptide(L)'
;MDFLFTALQRFRLLSLTVAWVAGVVSILLAEPSGPVAVAGAYAFGLFILLTVARLRWDSLVILSVLAGATWFLVGAVPGPEDILAGGERVLIFAALIPTMALVRATAMTMPSVHATQRRLARLPENAFAGGQQLAAHVFGGIINTGAF
;
A
#
# COMPACT_ATOMS: atom_id res chain seq x y z
N MET A 1 12.09 -14.13 -24.87
CA MET A 1 10.98 -13.37 -24.25
C MET A 1 11.15 -13.25 -22.74
N ASP A 2 11.73 -14.25 -22.06
CA ASP A 2 11.89 -14.30 -20.60
C ASP A 2 12.83 -13.25 -19.99
N PHE A 3 13.87 -12.83 -20.72
CA PHE A 3 14.81 -11.82 -20.24
C PHE A 3 14.14 -10.45 -20.04
N LEU A 4 13.36 -9.99 -21.03
CA LEU A 4 12.64 -8.70 -20.95
C LEU A 4 11.60 -8.73 -19.82
N PHE A 5 10.91 -9.86 -19.67
CA PHE A 5 9.94 -10.05 -18.60
C PHE A 5 10.59 -9.96 -17.22
N THR A 6 11.71 -10.64 -17.03
CA THR A 6 12.48 -10.64 -15.78
C THR A 6 13.07 -9.27 -15.48
N ALA A 7 13.58 -8.57 -16.49
CA ALA A 7 14.10 -7.21 -16.35
C ALA A 7 13.00 -6.23 -15.91
N LEU A 8 11.83 -6.28 -16.56
CA LEU A 8 10.70 -5.43 -16.22
C LEU A 8 10.18 -5.69 -14.79
N GLN A 9 10.17 -6.95 -14.36
CA GLN A 9 9.78 -7.33 -13.01
C GLN A 9 10.77 -6.78 -11.97
N ARG A 10 12.07 -6.88 -12.23
CA ARG A 10 13.11 -6.31 -11.36
C ARG A 10 12.99 -4.80 -11.27
N PHE A 11 12.76 -4.13 -12.39
CA PHE A 11 12.62 -2.68 -12.44
C PHE A 11 11.40 -2.19 -11.66
N ARG A 12 10.28 -2.90 -11.75
CA ARG A 12 9.07 -2.63 -10.98
C ARG A 12 9.31 -2.79 -9.48
N LEU A 13 9.97 -3.87 -9.06
CA LEU A 13 10.30 -4.08 -7.65
C LEU A 13 11.27 -3.01 -7.13
N LEU A 14 12.25 -2.62 -7.92
CA LEU A 14 13.18 -1.55 -7.58
C LEU A 14 12.45 -0.22 -7.37
N SER A 15 11.56 0.16 -8.31
CA SER A 15 10.76 1.38 -8.20
C SER A 15 9.90 1.39 -6.94
N LEU A 16 9.26 0.27 -6.61
CA LEU A 16 8.47 0.16 -5.37
C LEU A 16 9.35 0.26 -4.12
N THR A 17 10.54 -0.36 -4.14
CA THR A 17 11.49 -0.30 -3.02
C THR A 17 11.98 1.13 -2.80
N VAL A 18 12.33 1.84 -3.87
CA VAL A 18 12.73 3.25 -3.78
C VAL A 18 11.59 4.12 -3.25
N ALA A 19 10.37 3.93 -3.76
CA ALA A 19 9.20 4.65 -3.27
C ALA A 19 8.92 4.36 -1.79
N TRP A 20 9.04 3.10 -1.38
CA TRP A 20 8.87 2.70 0.01
C TRP A 20 9.89 3.35 0.93
N VAL A 21 11.18 3.25 0.61
CA VAL A 21 12.27 3.84 1.41
C VAL A 21 12.10 5.35 1.47
N ALA A 22 11.84 6.01 0.34
CA ALA A 22 11.61 7.45 0.29
C ALA A 22 10.40 7.87 1.13
N GLY A 23 9.30 7.13 1.07
CA GLY A 23 8.12 7.38 1.89
C GLY A 23 8.40 7.26 3.38
N VAL A 24 9.10 6.20 3.81
CA VAL A 24 9.50 6.02 5.21
C VAL A 24 10.42 7.15 5.67
N VAL A 25 11.44 7.50 4.88
CA VAL A 25 12.37 8.58 5.21
C VAL A 25 11.66 9.93 5.30
N SER A 26 10.76 10.25 4.38
CA SER A 26 9.97 11.50 4.42
C SER A 26 9.11 11.61 5.67
N ILE A 27 8.53 10.50 6.12
CA ILE A 27 7.75 10.46 7.37
C ILE A 27 8.66 10.68 8.57
N LEU A 28 9.83 10.02 8.63
CA LEU A 28 10.77 10.14 9.73
C LEU A 28 11.40 11.53 9.84
N LEU A 29 11.63 12.19 8.71
CA LEU A 29 12.17 13.56 8.67
C LEU A 29 11.08 14.62 8.87
N ALA A 30 9.81 14.25 8.91
CA ALA A 30 8.67 15.16 8.92
C ALA A 30 8.67 16.17 7.75
N GLU A 31 9.22 15.77 6.60
CA GLU A 31 9.32 16.57 5.38
C GLU A 31 8.48 15.96 4.25
N PRO A 32 7.15 16.15 4.27
CA PRO A 32 6.26 15.50 3.30
C PRO A 32 6.41 16.00 1.85
N SER A 33 7.03 17.17 1.66
CA SER A 33 7.26 17.79 0.34
C SER A 33 8.75 18.07 0.08
N GLY A 34 9.64 17.38 0.78
CA GLY A 34 11.08 17.50 0.58
C GLY A 34 11.56 16.74 -0.67
N PRO A 35 12.84 16.93 -1.08
CA PRO A 35 13.39 16.32 -2.29
C PRO A 35 13.30 14.78 -2.27
N VAL A 36 13.33 14.16 -1.09
CA VAL A 36 13.16 12.72 -0.91
C VAL A 36 11.73 12.30 -1.24
N ALA A 37 10.73 13.07 -0.80
CA ALA A 37 9.32 12.82 -1.12
C ALA A 37 9.06 12.95 -2.62
N VAL A 38 9.62 13.97 -3.25
CA VAL A 38 9.53 14.17 -4.72
C VAL A 38 10.12 12.97 -5.46
N ALA A 39 11.32 12.54 -5.10
CA ALA A 39 11.96 11.37 -5.72
C ALA A 39 11.11 10.09 -5.51
N GLY A 40 10.55 9.93 -4.31
CA GLY A 40 9.63 8.84 -3.98
C GLY A 40 8.36 8.87 -4.81
N ALA A 41 7.76 10.05 -5.01
CA ALA A 41 6.56 10.22 -5.83
C ALA A 41 6.80 9.83 -7.29
N TYR A 42 7.93 10.22 -7.88
CA TYR A 42 8.32 9.78 -9.23
C TYR A 42 8.54 8.26 -9.30
N ALA A 43 9.23 7.68 -8.32
CA ALA A 43 9.45 6.23 -8.27
C ALA A 43 8.13 5.47 -8.13
N PHE A 44 7.20 5.98 -7.34
CA PHE A 44 5.86 5.41 -7.17
C PHE A 44 5.01 5.54 -8.44
N GLY A 45 5.04 6.70 -9.08
CA GLY A 45 4.39 6.91 -10.38
C GLY A 45 4.91 5.93 -11.44
N LEU A 46 6.22 5.74 -11.51
CA LEU A 46 6.84 4.75 -12.39
C LEU A 46 6.37 3.31 -12.07
N PHE A 47 6.32 2.95 -10.78
CA PHE A 47 5.78 1.66 -10.35
C PHE A 47 4.33 1.46 -10.82
N ILE A 48 3.47 2.48 -10.66
CA ILE A 48 2.08 2.43 -11.12
C ILE A 48 2.04 2.21 -12.63
N LEU A 49 2.77 3.00 -13.42
CA LEU A 49 2.82 2.86 -14.87
C LEU A 49 3.24 1.47 -15.32
N LEU A 50 4.27 0.89 -14.68
CA LEU A 50 4.75 -0.45 -14.97
C LEU A 50 3.77 -1.56 -14.52
N THR A 51 2.81 -1.23 -13.67
CA THR A 51 1.86 -2.17 -13.10
C THR A 51 0.50 -2.11 -13.79
N VAL A 52 0.11 -0.96 -14.36
CA VAL A 52 -1.20 -0.73 -15.00
C VAL A 52 -1.55 -1.82 -16.01
N ALA A 53 -0.59 -2.24 -16.85
CA ALA A 53 -0.81 -3.29 -17.86
C ALA A 53 -1.12 -4.68 -17.25
N ARG A 54 -0.97 -4.86 -15.95
CA ARG A 54 -1.23 -6.12 -15.21
C ARG A 54 -2.43 -6.02 -14.27
N LEU A 55 -3.10 -4.86 -14.23
CA LEU A 55 -4.29 -4.69 -13.41
C LEU A 55 -5.41 -5.57 -13.95
N ARG A 56 -6.18 -6.11 -13.04
CA ARG A 56 -7.41 -6.80 -13.36
C ARG A 56 -8.42 -5.81 -13.95
N TRP A 57 -9.28 -6.31 -14.80
CA TRP A 57 -10.30 -5.48 -15.45
C TRP A 57 -11.13 -4.67 -14.46
N ASP A 58 -11.52 -5.29 -13.33
CA ASP A 58 -12.29 -4.66 -12.25
C ASP A 58 -11.57 -3.42 -11.70
N SER A 59 -10.24 -3.52 -11.50
CA SER A 59 -9.41 -2.41 -11.01
C SER A 59 -9.29 -1.28 -12.03
N LEU A 60 -9.24 -1.63 -13.33
CA LEU A 60 -9.22 -0.64 -14.41
C LEU A 60 -10.57 0.11 -14.49
N VAL A 61 -11.69 -0.60 -14.32
CA VAL A 61 -13.01 0.03 -14.26
C VAL A 61 -13.11 1.01 -13.10
N ILE A 62 -12.71 0.60 -11.90
CA ILE A 62 -12.72 1.46 -10.71
C ILE A 62 -11.83 2.70 -10.95
N LEU A 63 -10.63 2.52 -11.47
CA LEU A 63 -9.70 3.60 -11.77
C LEU A 63 -10.30 4.57 -12.79
N SER A 64 -10.93 4.06 -13.84
CA SER A 64 -11.58 4.87 -14.88
C SER A 64 -12.78 5.66 -14.34
N VAL A 65 -13.59 5.04 -13.48
CA VAL A 65 -14.73 5.71 -12.83
C VAL A 65 -14.22 6.82 -11.90
N LEU A 66 -13.20 6.56 -11.09
CA LEU A 66 -12.62 7.56 -10.20
C LEU A 66 -11.99 8.72 -10.99
N ALA A 67 -11.22 8.42 -12.04
CA ALA A 67 -10.64 9.44 -12.91
C ALA A 67 -11.72 10.29 -13.60
N GLY A 68 -12.76 9.65 -14.12
CA GLY A 68 -13.91 10.33 -14.74
C GLY A 68 -14.69 11.20 -13.75
N ALA A 69 -14.92 10.68 -12.55
CA ALA A 69 -15.59 11.45 -11.49
C ALA A 69 -14.76 12.67 -11.06
N THR A 70 -13.44 12.49 -10.90
CA THR A 70 -12.53 13.59 -10.58
C THR A 70 -12.54 14.64 -11.68
N TRP A 71 -12.46 14.23 -12.95
CA TRP A 71 -12.57 15.15 -14.08
C TRP A 71 -13.87 15.94 -14.08
N PHE A 72 -14.98 15.25 -13.86
CA PHE A 72 -16.31 15.88 -13.85
C PHE A 72 -16.49 16.85 -12.68
N LEU A 73 -16.00 16.52 -11.50
CA LEU A 73 -16.13 17.34 -10.28
C LEU A 73 -15.18 18.53 -10.25
N VAL A 74 -13.96 18.34 -10.72
CA VAL A 74 -12.92 19.39 -10.69
C VAL A 74 -13.05 20.33 -11.90
N GLY A 75 -13.60 19.86 -13.02
CA GLY A 75 -13.80 20.64 -14.23
C GLY A 75 -12.52 21.12 -14.93
N ALA A 76 -11.36 20.64 -14.45
CA ALA A 76 -10.05 21.02 -14.99
C ALA A 76 -9.15 19.79 -15.15
N VAL A 77 -8.26 19.85 -16.13
CA VAL A 77 -7.17 18.86 -16.27
C VAL A 77 -6.12 19.19 -15.22
N PRO A 78 -5.76 18.23 -14.33
CA PRO A 78 -4.70 18.47 -13.36
C PRO A 78 -3.39 18.81 -14.08
N GLY A 79 -2.74 19.86 -13.63
CA GLY A 79 -1.41 20.24 -14.11
C GLY A 79 -0.34 19.27 -13.59
N PRO A 80 0.90 19.34 -14.14
CA PRO A 80 2.00 18.52 -13.66
C PRO A 80 2.28 18.70 -12.15
N GLU A 81 2.07 19.91 -11.65
CA GLU A 81 2.24 20.27 -10.22
C GLU A 81 1.17 19.60 -9.35
N ASP A 82 -0.07 19.56 -9.80
CA ASP A 82 -1.16 18.87 -9.09
C ASP A 82 -0.94 17.36 -9.02
N ILE A 83 -0.43 16.78 -10.12
CA ILE A 83 -0.10 15.35 -10.20
C ILE A 83 1.05 15.03 -9.23
N LEU A 84 2.08 15.88 -9.18
CA LEU A 84 3.20 15.70 -8.25
C LEU A 84 2.75 15.84 -6.80
N ALA A 85 2.01 16.89 -6.47
CA ALA A 85 1.45 17.09 -5.13
C ALA A 85 0.52 15.94 -4.70
N GLY A 86 -0.27 15.40 -5.64
CA GLY A 86 -1.04 14.19 -5.43
C GLY A 86 -0.16 12.97 -5.15
N GLY A 87 0.92 12.81 -5.91
CA GLY A 87 1.91 11.74 -5.75
C GLY A 87 2.58 11.77 -4.37
N GLU A 88 2.98 12.94 -3.90
CA GLU A 88 3.56 13.14 -2.55
C GLU A 88 2.59 12.73 -1.44
N ARG A 89 1.32 13.13 -1.56
CA ARG A 89 0.27 12.74 -0.59
C ARG A 89 -0.01 11.25 -0.56
N VAL A 90 0.06 10.60 -1.72
CA VAL A 90 -0.18 9.16 -1.85
C VAL A 90 1.05 8.34 -1.45
N LEU A 91 2.23 8.95 -1.36
CA LEU A 91 3.48 8.28 -1.00
C LEU A 91 3.39 7.59 0.38
N ILE A 92 2.56 8.09 1.29
CA ILE A 92 2.29 7.45 2.58
C ILE A 92 1.79 5.99 2.40
N PHE A 93 1.01 5.72 1.35
CA PHE A 93 0.54 4.36 1.08
C PHE A 93 1.66 3.48 0.52
N ALA A 94 2.60 4.05 -0.25
CA ALA A 94 3.79 3.34 -0.69
C ALA A 94 4.71 2.96 0.47
N ALA A 95 4.71 3.73 1.56
CA ALA A 95 5.40 3.39 2.81
C ALA A 95 4.62 2.36 3.63
N LEU A 96 3.32 2.57 3.80
CA LEU A 96 2.47 1.79 4.70
C LEU A 96 2.26 0.35 4.20
N ILE A 97 1.90 0.16 2.94
CA ILE A 97 1.51 -1.15 2.41
C ILE A 97 2.64 -2.18 2.51
N PRO A 98 3.88 -1.91 2.02
CA PRO A 98 4.98 -2.86 2.18
C PRO A 98 5.38 -3.06 3.63
N THR A 99 5.32 -2.02 4.47
CA THR A 99 5.61 -2.12 5.90
C THR A 99 4.62 -3.08 6.59
N MET A 100 3.33 -2.93 6.31
CA MET A 100 2.32 -3.86 6.84
C MET A 100 2.51 -5.29 6.32
N ALA A 101 2.91 -5.46 5.07
CA ALA A 101 3.24 -6.77 4.51
C ALA A 101 4.43 -7.42 5.24
N LEU A 102 5.48 -6.64 5.56
CA LEU A 102 6.63 -7.09 6.35
C LEU A 102 6.23 -7.48 7.77
N VAL A 103 5.46 -6.62 8.46
CA VAL A 103 4.94 -6.90 9.81
C VAL A 103 4.13 -8.19 9.80
N ARG A 104 3.25 -8.36 8.82
CA ARG A 104 2.47 -9.61 8.66
C ARG A 104 3.37 -10.81 8.43
N ALA A 105 4.35 -10.70 7.53
CA ALA A 105 5.29 -11.79 7.24
C ALA A 105 6.07 -12.19 8.49
N THR A 106 6.57 -11.22 9.26
CA THR A 106 7.27 -11.46 10.52
C THR A 106 6.34 -12.07 11.56
N ALA A 107 5.12 -11.56 11.72
CA ALA A 107 4.13 -12.12 12.65
C ALA A 107 3.82 -13.59 12.33
N MET A 108 3.74 -13.95 11.06
CA MET A 108 3.49 -15.33 10.62
C MET A 108 4.65 -16.29 10.94
N THR A 109 5.83 -15.83 11.30
CA THR A 109 6.93 -16.70 11.78
C THR A 109 6.86 -16.96 13.28
N MET A 110 5.99 -16.25 14.03
CA MET A 110 5.88 -16.39 15.49
C MET A 110 5.06 -17.62 15.89
N PRO A 111 5.59 -18.50 16.77
CA PRO A 111 4.85 -19.68 17.25
C PRO A 111 3.52 -19.35 17.92
N SER A 112 3.46 -18.20 18.62
CA SER A 112 2.24 -17.69 19.28
C SER A 112 1.12 -17.39 18.29
N VAL A 113 1.45 -16.83 17.12
CA VAL A 113 0.49 -16.56 16.06
C VAL A 113 -0.07 -17.85 15.48
N HIS A 114 0.79 -18.83 15.22
CA HIS A 114 0.34 -20.16 14.78
C HIS A 114 -0.51 -20.89 15.82
N ALA A 115 -0.21 -20.74 17.11
CA ALA A 115 -1.02 -21.32 18.18
C ALA A 115 -2.42 -20.66 18.23
N THR A 116 -2.49 -19.34 18.08
CA THR A 116 -3.74 -18.58 18.03
C THR A 116 -4.57 -18.95 16.81
N GLN A 117 -3.95 -19.03 15.63
CA GLN A 117 -4.64 -19.47 14.40
C GLN A 117 -5.24 -20.87 14.53
N ARG A 118 -4.49 -21.82 15.14
CA ARG A 118 -4.99 -23.18 15.40
C ARG A 118 -6.16 -23.19 16.39
N ARG A 119 -6.18 -22.32 17.38
CA ARG A 119 -7.30 -22.17 18.32
C ARG A 119 -8.52 -21.58 17.61
N LEU A 120 -8.34 -20.53 16.81
CA LEU A 120 -9.41 -19.91 16.02
C LEU A 120 -10.03 -20.89 15.02
N ALA A 121 -9.20 -21.70 14.35
CA ALA A 121 -9.67 -22.71 13.39
C ALA A 121 -10.51 -23.84 14.03
N ARG A 122 -10.48 -23.97 15.35
CA ARG A 122 -11.30 -24.94 16.09
C ARG A 122 -12.63 -24.35 16.58
N LEU A 123 -12.87 -23.06 16.37
CA LEU A 123 -14.14 -22.46 16.71
C LEU A 123 -15.23 -22.97 15.76
N PRO A 124 -16.46 -23.17 16.26
CA PRO A 124 -17.59 -23.51 15.41
C PRO A 124 -17.87 -22.35 14.43
N GLU A 125 -18.39 -22.66 13.24
CA GLU A 125 -18.58 -21.70 12.13
C GLU A 125 -19.33 -20.43 12.55
N ASN A 126 -20.33 -20.57 13.44
CA ASN A 126 -21.11 -19.44 13.96
C ASN A 126 -20.31 -18.52 14.90
N ALA A 127 -19.26 -19.01 15.54
CA ALA A 127 -18.40 -18.24 16.44
C ALA A 127 -17.14 -17.71 15.72
N PHE A 128 -16.77 -18.29 14.55
CA PHE A 128 -15.56 -17.95 13.83
C PHE A 128 -15.55 -16.49 13.36
N ALA A 129 -16.65 -16.04 12.73
CA ALA A 129 -16.76 -14.66 12.23
C ALA A 129 -16.72 -13.64 13.39
N GLY A 130 -17.42 -13.89 14.49
CA GLY A 130 -17.40 -13.04 15.67
C GLY A 130 -16.04 -13.01 16.36
N GLY A 131 -15.39 -14.18 16.49
CA GLY A 131 -14.04 -14.29 17.06
C GLY A 131 -12.99 -13.55 16.22
N GLN A 132 -13.09 -13.63 14.90
CA GLN A 132 -12.20 -12.93 13.98
C GLN A 132 -12.41 -11.40 14.05
N GLN A 133 -13.66 -10.94 14.11
CA GLN A 133 -13.99 -9.53 14.26
C GLN A 133 -13.52 -8.97 15.61
N LEU A 134 -13.73 -9.69 16.69
CA LEU A 134 -13.25 -9.31 18.01
C LEU A 134 -11.72 -9.22 18.06
N ALA A 135 -11.03 -10.23 17.51
CA ALA A 135 -9.57 -10.21 17.41
C ALA A 135 -9.07 -9.01 16.61
N ALA A 136 -9.68 -8.71 15.46
CA ALA A 136 -9.32 -7.56 14.63
C ALA A 136 -9.51 -6.23 15.38
N HIS A 137 -10.58 -6.09 16.17
CA HIS A 137 -10.84 -4.88 16.95
C HIS A 137 -9.87 -4.74 18.13
N VAL A 138 -9.59 -5.82 18.86
CA VAL A 138 -8.64 -5.80 19.97
C VAL A 138 -7.23 -5.47 19.47
N PHE A 139 -6.74 -6.16 18.42
CA PHE A 139 -5.42 -5.88 17.87
C PHE A 139 -5.35 -4.50 17.19
N GLY A 140 -6.39 -4.11 16.47
CA GLY A 140 -6.49 -2.77 15.87
C GLY A 140 -6.50 -1.67 16.93
N GLY A 141 -7.22 -1.87 18.04
CA GLY A 141 -7.23 -0.96 19.18
C GLY A 141 -5.86 -0.84 19.86
N ILE A 142 -5.17 -1.95 20.10
CA ILE A 142 -3.82 -1.97 20.70
C ILE A 142 -2.81 -1.26 19.82
N ILE A 143 -2.85 -1.50 18.51
CA ILE A 143 -1.95 -0.83 17.54
C ILE A 143 -2.25 0.66 17.50
N ASN A 144 -3.52 1.07 17.55
CA ASN A 144 -3.91 2.47 17.47
C ASN A 144 -3.61 3.23 18.78
N THR A 145 -3.73 2.60 19.95
CA THR A 145 -3.36 3.20 21.26
C THR A 145 -1.86 3.26 21.48
N GLY A 146 -1.06 2.44 20.82
CA GLY A 146 0.40 2.51 20.87
C GLY A 146 1.02 3.58 19.96
N ALA A 147 0.21 4.32 19.21
CA ALA A 147 0.65 5.37 18.26
C ALA A 147 0.56 6.80 18.87
N PHE A 148 0.22 6.94 20.17
CA PHE A 148 0.19 8.22 20.89
C PHE A 148 1.30 8.32 21.94
#